data_35f07f9c8016ca13bfaedbc778ff3fb5
#
_entry.id   35f07f9c8016ca13bfaedbc778ff3fb5
#
_cell.length_a   1.000
_cell.length_b   1.000
_cell.length_c   1.000
_cell.angle_alpha   90.00
_cell.angle_beta   90.00
_cell.angle_gamma   90.00
#
_symmetry.space_group_name_H-M   'P 1'
#
loop_
_entity.id
_entity.type
_entity.pdbx_description
1 polymer ?
#
loop_
_entity_poly.entity_id
_entity_poly.type
_entity_poly.pdbx_seq_one_letter_code
_entity_poly.pdbx_strand_id
1 'polypeptide(L)'
;MTVLTREQYHKFEQPEMLRPAHTKSLPSGPKLWLLFIIASLTFVAVMILAGGVFANLAPFISAFDSVRDEPPPHTEYARMARYLVHKAEWVSMGSLSIVPAIQGFPMVNIISVADSARGEKSTGVLYFYLTMLDYTAQDLSKDNRLTVMISMDQDLACTKQGVDPMEPTCGRLMISGSAIKIDPSSDEFAFGQAAMYSRHPAAKKWIDTDGHNFFLCKLNIVQIAVLDFYGGPHYVTLEDYMAADPDKQPAVDDSSERSVPARFSTVVSRTTTEVPFYS
;
A
#
# COMPACT_ATOMS: atom_id res chain seq x y z
N MET A 1 -5.67 -19.64 -28.13
CA MET A 1 -5.33 -19.76 -26.70
C MET A 1 -4.44 -20.99 -26.57
N THR A 2 -3.13 -20.80 -26.58
CA THR A 2 -2.18 -21.91 -26.52
C THR A 2 -1.65 -21.99 -25.10
N VAL A 3 -2.06 -23.05 -24.39
CA VAL A 3 -1.60 -23.32 -23.03
C VAL A 3 -0.19 -23.87 -23.11
N LEU A 4 0.78 -23.17 -22.50
CA LEU A 4 2.16 -23.62 -22.38
C LEU A 4 2.24 -24.84 -21.48
N THR A 5 2.92 -25.91 -21.95
CA THR A 5 3.05 -27.17 -21.22
C THR A 5 4.13 -27.06 -20.13
N ARG A 6 4.03 -27.88 -19.10
CA ARG A 6 4.88 -27.94 -17.90
C ARG A 6 6.40 -28.09 -18.22
N GLU A 7 6.77 -28.61 -19.40
CA GLU A 7 8.16 -28.76 -19.84
C GLU A 7 8.84 -27.45 -20.27
N GLN A 8 8.05 -26.43 -20.62
CA GLN A 8 8.62 -25.13 -21.00
C GLN A 8 9.03 -24.27 -19.79
N TYR A 9 8.54 -24.60 -18.60
CA TYR A 9 8.86 -23.88 -17.34
C TYR A 9 10.25 -24.24 -16.80
N HIS A 10 10.78 -25.45 -17.07
CA HIS A 10 12.06 -25.92 -16.53
C HIS A 10 13.33 -25.44 -17.28
N LYS A 11 13.19 -24.68 -18.35
CA LYS A 11 14.33 -24.24 -19.17
C LYS A 11 14.98 -22.93 -18.72
N PHE A 12 14.47 -22.29 -17.67
CA PHE A 12 14.98 -21.00 -17.16
C PHE A 12 15.79 -21.08 -15.87
N GLU A 13 16.05 -22.27 -15.32
CA GLU A 13 16.84 -22.44 -14.10
C GLU A 13 18.12 -23.22 -14.36
N GLN A 14 19.12 -22.59 -14.95
CA GLN A 14 20.51 -23.02 -14.81
C GLN A 14 21.45 -21.80 -14.83
N PRO A 15 22.06 -21.39 -13.72
CA PRO A 15 23.16 -20.42 -13.75
C PRO A 15 24.44 -21.12 -14.20
N GLU A 16 25.11 -20.57 -15.24
CA GLU A 16 26.43 -20.98 -15.69
C GLU A 16 27.45 -20.89 -14.54
N MET A 17 28.09 -22.01 -14.25
CA MET A 17 29.22 -22.09 -13.32
C MET A 17 30.45 -21.41 -13.90
N LEU A 18 30.84 -20.28 -13.34
CA LEU A 18 32.11 -19.59 -13.59
C LEU A 18 33.30 -20.46 -13.12
N ARG A 19 34.24 -20.73 -14.03
CA ARG A 19 35.49 -21.39 -13.70
C ARG A 19 36.36 -20.53 -12.80
N PRO A 20 37.07 -21.11 -11.81
CA PRO A 20 37.90 -20.32 -10.89
C PRO A 20 39.15 -19.77 -11.60
N ALA A 21 39.42 -18.48 -11.41
CA ALA A 21 40.60 -17.81 -11.85
C ALA A 21 41.83 -18.23 -11.00
N HIS A 22 42.97 -18.42 -11.64
CA HIS A 22 44.24 -18.70 -10.99
C HIS A 22 44.66 -17.61 -10.02
N THR A 23 44.73 -17.94 -8.74
CA THR A 23 45.23 -17.05 -7.69
C THR A 23 46.76 -17.12 -7.63
N LYS A 24 47.44 -16.00 -7.90
CA LYS A 24 48.87 -15.83 -7.61
C LYS A 24 49.05 -15.69 -6.09
N SER A 25 49.92 -16.51 -5.49
CA SER A 25 50.26 -16.49 -4.07
C SER A 25 50.99 -15.18 -3.70
N LEU A 26 50.47 -14.45 -2.72
CA LEU A 26 51.12 -13.28 -2.09
C LEU A 26 52.24 -13.76 -1.12
N PRO A 27 53.36 -13.00 -0.99
CA PRO A 27 54.47 -13.36 -0.11
C PRO A 27 54.04 -13.16 1.37
N SER A 28 54.22 -14.20 2.17
CA SER A 28 53.90 -14.23 3.60
C SER A 28 55.14 -13.81 4.42
N GLY A 29 55.11 -12.58 4.91
CA GLY A 29 56.07 -12.11 5.97
C GLY A 29 55.35 -11.83 7.28
N PRO A 30 56.00 -12.07 8.44
CA PRO A 30 55.34 -11.89 9.76
C PRO A 30 54.84 -10.49 10.04
N LYS A 31 55.41 -9.47 9.43
CA LYS A 31 54.94 -8.08 9.55
C LYS A 31 53.61 -7.81 8.82
N LEU A 32 53.33 -8.55 7.74
CA LEU A 32 52.11 -8.42 6.97
C LEU A 32 50.92 -9.01 7.75
N TRP A 33 51.14 -10.12 8.45
CA TRP A 33 50.14 -10.75 9.31
C TRP A 33 49.74 -9.85 10.49
N LEU A 34 50.70 -9.14 11.10
CA LEU A 34 50.44 -8.18 12.16
C LEU A 34 49.58 -7.01 11.69
N LEU A 35 49.83 -6.48 10.49
CA LEU A 35 49.03 -5.42 9.89
C LEU A 35 47.59 -5.88 9.59
N PHE A 36 47.40 -7.13 9.11
CA PHE A 36 46.06 -7.68 8.91
C PHE A 36 45.29 -7.85 10.21
N ILE A 37 45.96 -8.29 11.30
CA ILE A 37 45.34 -8.43 12.62
C ILE A 37 44.93 -7.06 13.16
N ILE A 38 45.80 -6.05 13.06
CA ILE A 38 45.49 -4.69 13.53
C ILE A 38 44.34 -4.08 12.70
N ALA A 39 44.36 -4.22 11.37
CA ALA A 39 43.29 -3.73 10.52
C ALA A 39 41.95 -4.44 10.80
N SER A 40 41.97 -5.76 11.07
CA SER A 40 40.78 -6.53 11.42
C SER A 40 40.21 -6.11 12.77
N LEU A 41 41.08 -5.89 13.78
CA LEU A 41 40.64 -5.42 15.12
C LEU A 41 40.08 -4.00 15.09
N THR A 42 40.68 -3.12 14.31
CA THR A 42 40.17 -1.75 14.14
C THR A 42 38.81 -1.75 13.40
N PHE A 43 38.68 -2.59 12.37
CA PHE A 43 37.40 -2.74 11.65
C PHE A 43 36.30 -3.28 12.58
N VAL A 44 36.58 -4.30 13.38
CA VAL A 44 35.63 -4.84 14.36
C VAL A 44 35.26 -3.80 15.43
N ALA A 45 36.24 -3.04 15.93
CA ALA A 45 35.99 -1.97 16.91
C ALA A 45 35.09 -0.85 16.31
N VAL A 46 35.34 -0.46 15.06
CA VAL A 46 34.50 0.52 14.35
C VAL A 46 33.09 -0.01 14.13
N MET A 47 32.94 -1.28 13.79
CA MET A 47 31.63 -1.91 13.60
C MET A 47 30.85 -2.03 14.93
N ILE A 48 31.54 -2.32 16.05
CA ILE A 48 30.91 -2.36 17.38
C ILE A 48 30.46 -0.95 17.80
N LEU A 49 31.31 0.06 17.61
CA LEU A 49 30.97 1.45 17.93
C LEU A 49 29.82 1.97 17.04
N ALA A 50 29.86 1.69 15.72
CA ALA A 50 28.78 2.03 14.81
C ALA A 50 27.49 1.29 15.18
N GLY A 51 27.55 -0.02 15.45
CA GLY A 51 26.42 -0.82 15.91
C GLY A 51 25.82 -0.32 17.22
N GLY A 52 26.64 0.11 18.16
CA GLY A 52 26.19 0.71 19.43
C GLY A 52 25.47 2.05 19.22
N VAL A 53 25.93 2.88 18.29
CA VAL A 53 25.25 4.14 17.94
C VAL A 53 23.92 3.86 17.23
N PHE A 54 23.88 2.93 16.28
CA PHE A 54 22.65 2.54 15.60
C PHE A 54 21.64 1.88 16.55
N ALA A 55 22.09 1.04 17.49
CA ALA A 55 21.20 0.40 18.48
C ALA A 55 20.56 1.43 19.43
N ASN A 56 21.27 2.50 19.76
CA ASN A 56 20.71 3.58 20.60
C ASN A 56 19.81 4.57 19.81
N LEU A 57 19.97 4.65 18.49
CA LEU A 57 19.10 5.45 17.62
C LEU A 57 17.87 4.71 17.14
N ALA A 58 17.92 3.36 17.08
CA ALA A 58 16.81 2.55 16.62
C ALA A 58 15.47 2.81 17.36
N PRO A 59 15.42 2.93 18.70
CA PRO A 59 14.16 3.24 19.38
C PRO A 59 13.66 4.66 19.08
N PHE A 60 14.56 5.62 18.80
CA PHE A 60 14.17 6.97 18.39
C PHE A 60 13.60 7.00 16.98
N ILE A 61 14.20 6.26 16.05
CA ILE A 61 13.72 6.16 14.66
C ILE A 61 12.39 5.43 14.63
N SER A 62 12.23 4.33 15.36
CA SER A 62 10.96 3.60 15.44
C SER A 62 9.84 4.40 16.12
N ALA A 63 10.18 5.24 17.11
CA ALA A 63 9.23 6.14 17.75
C ALA A 63 8.78 7.25 16.79
N PHE A 64 9.67 7.76 15.94
CA PHE A 64 9.32 8.75 14.91
C PHE A 64 8.46 8.16 13.79
N ASP A 65 8.71 6.92 13.37
CA ASP A 65 7.88 6.21 12.40
C ASP A 65 6.50 5.86 12.98
N SER A 66 6.43 5.45 14.25
CA SER A 66 5.15 5.11 14.88
C SER A 66 4.22 6.33 15.03
N VAL A 67 4.76 7.52 15.28
CA VAL A 67 3.98 8.77 15.38
C VAL A 67 3.39 9.20 14.03
N ARG A 68 4.04 8.82 12.91
CA ARG A 68 3.52 9.09 11.56
C ARG A 68 2.49 8.08 11.07
N ASP A 69 2.33 6.97 11.78
CA ASP A 69 1.55 5.83 11.33
C ASP A 69 0.19 5.69 12.03
N GLU A 70 -0.11 6.58 12.99
CA GLU A 70 -1.41 6.59 13.65
C GLU A 70 -2.50 7.16 12.75
N PRO A 71 -3.66 6.46 12.64
CA PRO A 71 -4.78 6.98 11.87
C PRO A 71 -5.31 8.28 12.49
N PRO A 72 -5.83 9.19 11.69
CA PRO A 72 -6.51 10.39 12.18
C PRO A 72 -7.69 10.05 13.10
N PRO A 73 -8.10 10.97 14.00
CA PRO A 73 -9.33 10.80 14.76
C PRO A 73 -10.54 10.52 13.85
N HIS A 74 -11.40 9.59 14.26
CA HIS A 74 -12.58 9.16 13.47
C HIS A 74 -13.58 10.30 13.17
N THR A 75 -13.45 11.46 13.81
CA THR A 75 -14.23 12.65 13.51
C THR A 75 -13.67 13.50 12.37
N GLU A 76 -12.44 13.19 11.90
CA GLU A 76 -11.76 13.93 10.83
C GLU A 76 -11.83 13.16 9.51
N TYR A 77 -13.05 12.99 8.99
CA TYR A 77 -13.35 12.09 7.85
C TYR A 77 -12.53 12.38 6.60
N ALA A 78 -12.30 13.64 6.27
CA ALA A 78 -11.50 14.03 5.11
C ALA A 78 -10.01 13.61 5.27
N ARG A 79 -9.46 13.77 6.48
CA ARG A 79 -8.11 13.31 6.81
C ARG A 79 -8.02 11.78 6.80
N MET A 80 -9.02 11.10 7.36
CA MET A 80 -9.10 9.64 7.35
C MET A 80 -9.13 9.11 5.91
N ALA A 81 -9.94 9.72 5.04
CA ALA A 81 -9.96 9.35 3.62
C ALA A 81 -8.59 9.50 2.95
N ARG A 82 -7.90 10.64 3.17
CA ARG A 82 -6.54 10.88 2.65
C ARG A 82 -5.52 9.92 3.24
N TYR A 83 -5.61 9.64 4.53
CA TYR A 83 -4.75 8.69 5.22
C TYR A 83 -4.89 7.29 4.62
N LEU A 84 -6.11 6.79 4.45
CA LEU A 84 -6.36 5.47 3.87
C LEU A 84 -5.85 5.37 2.42
N VAL A 85 -6.03 6.41 1.61
CA VAL A 85 -5.49 6.46 0.24
C VAL A 85 -3.96 6.43 0.26
N HIS A 86 -3.34 7.22 1.13
CA HIS A 86 -1.88 7.30 1.20
C HIS A 86 -1.22 6.02 1.70
N LYS A 87 -1.91 5.29 2.59
CA LYS A 87 -1.44 4.01 3.12
C LYS A 87 -1.66 2.84 2.17
N ALA A 88 -2.66 2.93 1.30
CA ALA A 88 -3.05 1.81 0.44
C ALA A 88 -1.94 1.40 -0.52
N GLU A 89 -1.66 0.10 -0.56
CA GLU A 89 -0.80 -0.54 -1.55
C GLU A 89 -1.62 -1.08 -2.74
N TRP A 90 -2.88 -1.38 -2.49
CA TRP A 90 -3.82 -1.88 -3.48
C TRP A 90 -5.25 -1.46 -3.14
N VAL A 91 -6.13 -1.56 -4.09
CA VAL A 91 -7.57 -1.31 -3.92
C VAL A 91 -8.37 -2.51 -4.41
N SER A 92 -9.52 -2.76 -3.78
CA SER A 92 -10.56 -3.56 -4.42
C SER A 92 -11.30 -2.64 -5.39
N MET A 93 -11.12 -2.86 -6.69
CA MET A 93 -11.72 -2.04 -7.76
C MET A 93 -12.92 -2.75 -8.35
N GLY A 94 -14.09 -2.14 -8.24
CA GLY A 94 -15.33 -2.60 -8.85
C GLY A 94 -15.54 -1.99 -10.23
N SER A 95 -15.89 -2.83 -11.23
CA SER A 95 -16.30 -2.46 -12.59
C SER A 95 -17.61 -3.15 -12.96
N LEU A 96 -18.17 -2.83 -14.13
CA LEU A 96 -19.33 -3.53 -14.68
C LEU A 96 -18.87 -4.49 -15.75
N SER A 97 -19.08 -5.79 -15.52
CA SER A 97 -18.59 -6.84 -16.42
C SER A 97 -19.17 -6.76 -17.82
N ILE A 98 -18.29 -6.92 -18.82
CA ILE A 98 -18.68 -7.10 -20.23
C ILE A 98 -18.65 -8.58 -20.65
N VAL A 99 -18.29 -9.49 -19.76
CA VAL A 99 -18.30 -10.93 -20.03
C VAL A 99 -19.74 -11.37 -20.33
N PRO A 100 -20.02 -12.02 -21.49
CA PRO A 100 -21.41 -12.28 -21.94
C PRO A 100 -22.27 -13.01 -20.90
N ALA A 101 -21.70 -13.96 -20.17
CA ALA A 101 -22.44 -14.75 -19.18
C ALA A 101 -22.85 -13.95 -17.93
N ILE A 102 -22.17 -12.85 -17.65
CA ILE A 102 -22.36 -12.00 -16.46
C ILE A 102 -22.36 -10.51 -16.83
N GLN A 103 -22.81 -10.19 -18.03
CA GLN A 103 -22.82 -8.80 -18.51
C GLN A 103 -23.63 -7.88 -17.58
N GLY A 104 -23.02 -6.78 -17.18
CA GLY A 104 -23.63 -5.80 -16.27
C GLY A 104 -23.57 -6.16 -14.80
N PHE A 105 -23.08 -7.35 -14.44
CA PHE A 105 -22.83 -7.67 -13.04
C PHE A 105 -21.64 -6.87 -12.49
N PRO A 106 -21.68 -6.46 -11.21
CA PRO A 106 -20.50 -5.93 -10.54
C PRO A 106 -19.36 -6.96 -10.56
N MET A 107 -18.20 -6.54 -11.05
CA MET A 107 -16.97 -7.33 -11.05
C MET A 107 -15.97 -6.65 -10.13
N VAL A 108 -15.19 -7.41 -9.37
CA VAL A 108 -14.20 -6.86 -8.42
C VAL A 108 -12.85 -7.49 -8.69
N ASN A 109 -11.82 -6.65 -8.71
CA ASN A 109 -10.42 -7.06 -8.86
C ASN A 109 -9.52 -6.31 -7.87
N ILE A 110 -8.34 -6.87 -7.58
CA ILE A 110 -7.29 -6.18 -6.83
C ILE A 110 -6.38 -5.46 -7.82
N ILE A 111 -6.24 -4.15 -7.64
CA ILE A 111 -5.40 -3.29 -8.47
C ILE A 111 -4.40 -2.55 -7.58
N SER A 112 -3.11 -2.62 -7.93
CA SER A 112 -2.07 -1.83 -7.26
C SER A 112 -2.34 -0.34 -7.43
N VAL A 113 -2.12 0.44 -6.37
CA VAL A 113 -2.40 1.88 -6.34
C VAL A 113 -1.23 2.65 -5.73
N ALA A 114 -1.06 3.88 -6.14
CA ALA A 114 -0.18 4.85 -5.50
C ALA A 114 -0.79 6.25 -5.64
N ASP A 115 -0.63 7.09 -4.62
CA ASP A 115 -0.96 8.52 -4.70
C ASP A 115 0.30 9.40 -4.74
N SER A 116 1.44 8.86 -4.32
CA SER A 116 2.77 9.48 -4.34
C SER A 116 3.85 8.41 -4.15
N ALA A 117 5.10 8.76 -4.32
CA ALA A 117 6.22 7.87 -4.00
C ALA A 117 6.33 7.63 -2.49
N ARG A 118 7.01 6.55 -2.08
CA ARG A 118 7.25 6.26 -0.67
C ARG A 118 8.02 7.38 -0.01
N GLY A 119 7.51 7.83 1.13
CA GLY A 119 8.10 8.93 1.91
C GLY A 119 7.79 10.34 1.39
N GLU A 120 7.10 10.45 0.26
CA GLU A 120 6.62 11.73 -0.26
C GLU A 120 5.23 12.06 0.32
N LYS A 121 4.86 13.35 0.25
CA LYS A 121 3.55 13.80 0.72
C LYS A 121 2.43 13.22 -0.13
N SER A 122 1.32 12.86 0.53
CA SER A 122 0.10 12.45 -0.13
C SER A 122 -0.42 13.51 -1.10
N THR A 123 -0.75 13.10 -2.33
CA THR A 123 -1.46 13.97 -3.29
C THR A 123 -2.98 13.76 -3.22
N GLY A 124 -3.43 12.61 -2.76
CA GLY A 124 -4.83 12.18 -2.78
C GLY A 124 -5.32 11.73 -4.16
N VAL A 125 -4.50 11.80 -5.19
CA VAL A 125 -4.84 11.29 -6.53
C VAL A 125 -4.45 9.82 -6.61
N LEU A 126 -5.41 8.96 -6.94
CA LEU A 126 -5.15 7.52 -7.07
C LEU A 126 -4.68 7.21 -8.48
N TYR A 127 -3.42 6.77 -8.61
CA TYR A 127 -2.83 6.29 -9.86
C TYR A 127 -2.80 4.76 -9.87
N PHE A 128 -3.04 4.16 -11.03
CA PHE A 128 -2.98 2.70 -11.23
C PHE A 128 -2.61 2.36 -12.67
N TYR A 129 -1.88 1.26 -12.86
CA TYR A 129 -1.58 0.69 -14.16
C TYR A 129 -2.61 -0.37 -14.54
N LEU A 130 -3.12 -0.27 -15.78
CA LEU A 130 -4.03 -1.23 -16.37
C LEU A 130 -3.45 -1.75 -17.69
N THR A 131 -3.88 -2.94 -18.09
CA THR A 131 -3.58 -3.53 -19.41
C THR A 131 -4.84 -4.16 -19.99
N MET A 132 -5.02 -4.08 -21.29
CA MET A 132 -6.16 -4.73 -21.97
C MET A 132 -6.12 -6.27 -21.91
N LEU A 133 -5.06 -6.85 -21.35
CA LEU A 133 -5.01 -8.28 -21.01
C LEU A 133 -5.87 -8.63 -19.79
N ASP A 134 -6.16 -7.64 -18.92
CA ASP A 134 -6.99 -7.79 -17.73
C ASP A 134 -8.46 -7.42 -18.02
N TYR A 135 -9.39 -8.19 -17.48
CA TYR A 135 -10.83 -7.98 -17.64
C TYR A 135 -11.28 -6.61 -17.10
N THR A 136 -10.66 -6.11 -16.02
CA THR A 136 -10.98 -4.79 -15.46
C THR A 136 -10.78 -3.68 -16.48
N ALA A 137 -9.65 -3.68 -17.20
CA ALA A 137 -9.39 -2.70 -18.25
C ALA A 137 -10.36 -2.88 -19.43
N GLN A 138 -10.73 -4.12 -19.76
CA GLN A 138 -11.72 -4.40 -20.80
C GLN A 138 -13.10 -3.85 -20.41
N ASP A 139 -13.54 -4.08 -19.18
CA ASP A 139 -14.79 -3.54 -18.63
C ASP A 139 -14.78 -2.00 -18.68
N LEU A 140 -13.74 -1.37 -18.12
CA LEU A 140 -13.59 0.09 -18.08
C LEU A 140 -13.47 0.74 -19.46
N SER A 141 -13.05 -0.01 -20.48
CA SER A 141 -13.04 0.46 -21.86
C SER A 141 -14.44 0.66 -22.45
N LYS A 142 -15.45 0.04 -21.87
CA LYS A 142 -16.87 0.13 -22.28
C LYS A 142 -17.67 1.04 -21.37
N ASP A 143 -17.43 0.94 -20.08
CA ASP A 143 -18.02 1.82 -19.07
C ASP A 143 -16.93 2.18 -18.06
N ASN A 144 -16.41 3.39 -18.13
CA ASN A 144 -15.26 3.82 -17.33
C ASN A 144 -15.61 4.13 -15.86
N ARG A 145 -16.87 3.97 -15.45
CA ARG A 145 -17.28 4.12 -14.06
C ARG A 145 -16.73 2.99 -13.21
N LEU A 146 -16.22 3.35 -12.05
CA LEU A 146 -15.68 2.40 -11.09
C LEU A 146 -15.91 2.87 -9.66
N THR A 147 -15.82 1.94 -8.73
CA THR A 147 -15.69 2.23 -7.30
C THR A 147 -14.49 1.47 -6.77
N VAL A 148 -13.64 2.16 -6.01
CA VAL A 148 -12.58 1.50 -5.25
C VAL A 148 -12.95 1.42 -3.79
N MET A 149 -12.55 0.33 -3.12
CA MET A 149 -12.62 0.18 -1.67
C MET A 149 -11.22 0.00 -1.12
N ILE A 150 -10.94 0.71 -0.03
CA ILE A 150 -9.71 0.61 0.75
C ILE A 150 -10.11 0.29 2.19
N SER A 151 -9.49 -0.72 2.79
CA SER A 151 -9.68 -1.09 4.19
C SER A 151 -8.44 -0.72 4.99
N MET A 152 -8.63 -0.25 6.21
CA MET A 152 -7.56 -0.07 7.20
C MET A 152 -6.86 -1.41 7.54
N ASP A 153 -7.54 -2.53 7.30
CA ASP A 153 -7.00 -3.86 7.59
C ASP A 153 -6.09 -4.43 6.48
N GLN A 154 -5.65 -3.64 5.50
CA GLN A 154 -4.72 -4.13 4.46
C GLN A 154 -3.42 -4.70 5.01
N ASP A 155 -2.91 -4.12 6.10
CA ASP A 155 -1.73 -4.58 6.84
C ASP A 155 -2.09 -5.36 8.13
N LEU A 156 -3.35 -5.78 8.26
CA LEU A 156 -3.93 -6.43 9.42
C LEU A 156 -3.97 -5.53 10.68
N ALA A 157 -4.05 -4.22 10.50
CA ALA A 157 -4.04 -3.27 11.62
C ALA A 157 -5.22 -3.49 12.57
N CYS A 158 -6.43 -3.71 12.04
CA CYS A 158 -7.61 -4.04 12.82
C CYS A 158 -7.52 -5.45 13.42
N THR A 159 -7.22 -6.44 12.60
CA THR A 159 -7.14 -7.86 12.99
C THR A 159 -6.11 -8.08 14.10
N LYS A 160 -4.95 -7.44 14.05
CA LYS A 160 -3.92 -7.52 15.11
C LYS A 160 -4.39 -6.93 16.44
N GLN A 161 -5.35 -6.02 16.42
CA GLN A 161 -5.97 -5.44 17.60
C GLN A 161 -7.22 -6.20 18.07
N GLY A 162 -7.58 -7.29 17.40
CA GLY A 162 -8.77 -8.09 17.71
C GLY A 162 -10.08 -7.45 17.24
N VAL A 163 -10.01 -6.49 16.32
CA VAL A 163 -11.16 -5.86 15.68
C VAL A 163 -11.46 -6.58 14.36
N ASP A 164 -12.73 -6.96 14.15
CA ASP A 164 -13.15 -7.59 12.90
C ASP A 164 -13.11 -6.58 11.75
N PRO A 165 -12.57 -6.95 10.55
CA PRO A 165 -12.52 -6.04 9.39
C PRO A 165 -13.88 -5.48 8.94
N MET A 166 -15.00 -6.16 9.26
CA MET A 166 -16.35 -5.69 8.98
C MET A 166 -16.86 -4.70 10.04
N GLU A 167 -16.27 -4.68 11.23
CA GLU A 167 -16.70 -3.80 12.32
C GLU A 167 -16.55 -2.32 11.91
N PRO A 168 -17.53 -1.43 12.24
CA PRO A 168 -17.44 -0.02 11.87
C PRO A 168 -16.18 0.71 12.37
N THR A 169 -15.59 0.25 13.46
CA THR A 169 -14.34 0.79 14.02
C THR A 169 -13.08 0.41 13.23
N CYS A 170 -13.19 -0.55 12.31
CA CYS A 170 -12.17 -0.81 11.31
C CYS A 170 -12.44 0.05 10.07
N GLY A 171 -11.69 1.15 9.93
CA GLY A 171 -11.92 2.17 8.91
C GLY A 171 -11.89 1.61 7.49
N ARG A 172 -12.83 2.06 6.66
CA ARG A 172 -12.86 1.76 5.22
C ARG A 172 -13.37 2.94 4.43
N LEU A 173 -12.86 3.02 3.23
CA LEU A 173 -13.11 4.11 2.30
C LEU A 173 -13.63 3.54 1.00
N MET A 174 -14.73 4.10 0.49
CA MET A 174 -15.24 3.86 -0.85
C MET A 174 -15.14 5.15 -1.65
N ILE A 175 -14.49 5.11 -2.80
CA ILE A 175 -14.42 6.23 -3.73
C ILE A 175 -15.00 5.80 -5.07
N SER A 176 -16.07 6.45 -5.48
CA SER A 176 -16.70 6.25 -6.78
C SER A 176 -16.29 7.34 -7.76
N GLY A 177 -16.12 6.96 -9.01
CA GLY A 177 -15.73 7.90 -10.06
C GLY A 177 -15.57 7.23 -11.41
N SER A 178 -14.65 7.76 -12.22
CA SER A 178 -14.33 7.21 -13.53
C SER A 178 -12.83 7.12 -13.77
N ALA A 179 -12.41 6.08 -14.48
CA ALA A 179 -11.02 5.94 -14.91
C ALA A 179 -10.69 6.93 -16.03
N ILE A 180 -9.60 7.67 -15.86
CA ILE A 180 -9.03 8.54 -16.89
C ILE A 180 -7.63 8.06 -17.23
N LYS A 181 -7.41 7.76 -18.50
CA LYS A 181 -6.08 7.45 -19.01
C LYS A 181 -5.23 8.71 -19.06
N ILE A 182 -4.00 8.63 -18.57
CA ILE A 182 -3.05 9.75 -18.53
C ILE A 182 -2.21 9.74 -19.81
N ASP A 183 -2.03 10.93 -20.40
CA ASP A 183 -1.19 11.12 -21.59
C ASP A 183 0.28 10.79 -21.23
N PRO A 184 0.92 9.82 -21.92
CA PRO A 184 2.32 9.45 -21.67
C PRO A 184 3.32 10.59 -21.84
N SER A 185 2.97 11.66 -22.56
CA SER A 185 3.82 12.84 -22.76
C SER A 185 3.70 13.91 -21.67
N SER A 186 2.78 13.73 -20.71
CA SER A 186 2.52 14.71 -19.65
C SER A 186 3.45 14.57 -18.45
N ASP A 187 3.67 15.66 -17.72
CA ASP A 187 4.40 15.64 -16.44
C ASP A 187 3.66 14.81 -15.40
N GLU A 188 2.32 14.76 -15.46
CA GLU A 188 1.48 13.93 -14.60
C GLU A 188 1.77 12.44 -14.80
N PHE A 189 2.02 12.02 -16.04
CA PHE A 189 2.41 10.63 -16.32
C PHE A 189 3.74 10.29 -15.66
N ALA A 190 4.75 11.15 -15.80
CA ALA A 190 6.06 10.94 -15.18
C ALA A 190 5.95 10.84 -13.65
N PHE A 191 5.15 11.71 -13.05
CA PHE A 191 4.88 11.68 -11.61
C PHE A 191 4.18 10.37 -11.18
N GLY A 192 3.06 10.03 -11.79
CA GLY A 192 2.29 8.83 -11.46
C GLY A 192 3.09 7.54 -11.68
N GLN A 193 3.91 7.48 -12.75
CA GLN A 193 4.81 6.37 -12.99
C GLN A 193 5.87 6.24 -11.90
N ALA A 194 6.49 7.34 -11.49
CA ALA A 194 7.48 7.34 -10.40
C ALA A 194 6.84 6.89 -9.07
N ALA A 195 5.62 7.35 -8.76
CA ALA A 195 4.86 6.93 -7.60
C ALA A 195 4.61 5.41 -7.62
N MET A 196 4.09 4.89 -8.73
CA MET A 196 3.82 3.46 -8.90
C MET A 196 5.09 2.61 -8.78
N TYR A 197 6.20 3.00 -9.41
CA TYR A 197 7.45 2.23 -9.36
C TYR A 197 8.12 2.29 -7.98
N SER A 198 7.95 3.40 -7.25
CA SER A 198 8.44 3.52 -5.87
C SER A 198 7.70 2.59 -4.91
N ARG A 199 6.38 2.51 -5.03
CA ARG A 199 5.55 1.65 -4.16
C ARG A 199 5.57 0.20 -4.59
N HIS A 200 5.63 -0.07 -5.89
CA HIS A 200 5.55 -1.39 -6.51
C HIS A 200 6.78 -1.70 -7.36
N PRO A 201 7.99 -1.84 -6.78
CA PRO A 201 9.21 -2.01 -7.56
C PRO A 201 9.21 -3.30 -8.40
N ALA A 202 8.47 -4.33 -8.00
CA ALA A 202 8.28 -5.53 -8.79
C ALA A 202 7.47 -5.27 -10.07
N ALA A 203 6.57 -4.28 -10.05
CA ALA A 203 5.72 -3.96 -11.18
C ALA A 203 6.50 -3.46 -12.39
N LYS A 204 7.63 -2.76 -12.19
CA LYS A 204 8.48 -2.26 -13.26
C LYS A 204 8.90 -3.38 -14.24
N LYS A 205 9.16 -4.59 -13.70
CA LYS A 205 9.64 -5.73 -14.51
C LYS A 205 8.58 -6.20 -15.50
N TRP A 206 7.30 -6.23 -15.13
CA TRP A 206 6.24 -6.73 -15.99
C TRP A 206 5.52 -5.61 -16.75
N ILE A 207 5.54 -4.36 -16.27
CA ILE A 207 5.03 -3.21 -17.00
C ILE A 207 5.89 -2.94 -18.24
N ASP A 208 7.22 -3.00 -18.10
CA ASP A 208 8.16 -2.76 -19.19
C ASP A 208 8.34 -3.99 -20.11
N THR A 209 7.60 -5.09 -19.90
CA THR A 209 7.68 -6.28 -20.73
C THR A 209 6.90 -6.09 -22.04
N ASP A 210 7.55 -6.39 -23.15
CA ASP A 210 6.94 -6.33 -24.48
C ASP A 210 5.64 -7.16 -24.56
N GLY A 211 4.62 -6.58 -25.19
CA GLY A 211 3.32 -7.21 -25.41
C GLY A 211 2.29 -7.02 -24.28
N HIS A 212 2.67 -6.52 -23.13
CA HIS A 212 1.72 -6.25 -22.05
C HIS A 212 0.98 -4.92 -22.21
N ASN A 213 1.57 -3.93 -22.87
CA ASN A 213 0.96 -2.65 -23.22
C ASN A 213 0.20 -1.99 -22.06
N PHE A 214 0.87 -1.87 -20.90
CA PHE A 214 0.31 -1.18 -19.75
C PHE A 214 0.13 0.30 -20.02
N PHE A 215 -0.92 0.88 -19.45
CA PHE A 215 -1.19 2.31 -19.49
C PHE A 215 -1.54 2.83 -18.09
N LEU A 216 -1.06 4.03 -17.79
CA LEU A 216 -1.33 4.70 -16.52
C LEU A 216 -2.70 5.36 -16.55
N CYS A 217 -3.47 5.16 -15.48
CA CYS A 217 -4.76 5.80 -15.25
C CYS A 217 -4.76 6.52 -13.91
N LYS A 218 -5.69 7.45 -13.76
CA LYS A 218 -6.10 8.03 -12.47
C LYS A 218 -7.60 7.91 -12.27
N LEU A 219 -8.02 7.99 -11.02
CA LEU A 219 -9.44 8.09 -10.65
C LEU A 219 -9.89 9.55 -10.68
N ASN A 220 -10.83 9.86 -11.54
CA ASN A 220 -11.60 11.10 -11.48
C ASN A 220 -12.73 10.91 -10.45
N ILE A 221 -12.56 11.50 -9.29
CA ILE A 221 -13.41 11.29 -8.12
C ILE A 221 -14.76 12.00 -8.31
N VAL A 222 -15.85 11.26 -8.05
CA VAL A 222 -17.22 11.78 -8.04
C VAL A 222 -17.79 11.79 -6.61
N GLN A 223 -17.55 10.73 -5.83
CA GLN A 223 -18.05 10.62 -4.46
C GLN A 223 -17.07 9.88 -3.57
N ILE A 224 -16.96 10.35 -2.33
CA ILE A 224 -16.11 9.78 -1.29
C ILE A 224 -17.00 9.43 -0.10
N ALA A 225 -16.95 8.19 0.38
CA ALA A 225 -17.67 7.72 1.55
C ALA A 225 -16.70 7.03 2.53
N VAL A 226 -16.62 7.53 3.75
CA VAL A 226 -15.77 7.00 4.83
C VAL A 226 -16.64 6.35 5.86
N LEU A 227 -16.34 5.12 6.24
CA LEU A 227 -16.92 4.42 7.37
C LEU A 227 -15.77 4.03 8.31
N ASP A 228 -15.64 4.68 9.44
CA ASP A 228 -14.55 4.47 10.40
C ASP A 228 -15.03 4.48 11.86
N PHE A 229 -16.36 4.61 12.06
CA PHE A 229 -17.01 4.50 13.36
C PHE A 229 -18.50 4.20 13.20
N TYR A 230 -19.20 3.96 14.32
CA TYR A 230 -20.63 3.72 14.34
C TYR A 230 -21.41 4.95 13.83
N GLY A 231 -22.58 4.73 13.22
CA GLY A 231 -23.44 5.80 12.69
C GLY A 231 -23.57 5.80 11.17
N GLY A 232 -22.91 4.89 10.49
CA GLY A 232 -22.96 4.76 9.03
C GLY A 232 -21.86 5.54 8.30
N PRO A 233 -21.87 5.54 6.96
CA PRO A 233 -20.86 6.22 6.18
C PRO A 233 -21.01 7.74 6.21
N HIS A 234 -19.89 8.45 6.26
CA HIS A 234 -19.80 9.89 6.13
C HIS A 234 -19.33 10.25 4.72
N TYR A 235 -20.04 11.19 4.09
CA TYR A 235 -19.69 11.65 2.74
C TYR A 235 -18.80 12.88 2.84
N VAL A 236 -17.67 12.81 2.16
CA VAL A 236 -16.64 13.87 2.14
C VAL A 236 -16.70 14.56 0.77
N THR A 237 -16.70 15.90 0.77
CA THR A 237 -16.61 16.67 -0.46
C THR A 237 -15.22 16.50 -1.11
N LEU A 238 -15.13 16.65 -2.43
CA LEU A 238 -13.83 16.62 -3.11
C LEU A 238 -12.92 17.77 -2.62
N GLU A 239 -13.50 18.92 -2.32
CA GLU A 239 -12.79 20.10 -1.82
C GLU A 239 -12.16 19.80 -0.45
N ASP A 240 -12.93 19.31 0.52
CA ASP A 240 -12.42 18.95 1.86
C ASP A 240 -11.36 17.84 1.76
N TYR A 241 -11.62 16.84 0.92
CA TYR A 241 -10.67 15.75 0.69
C TYR A 241 -9.33 16.25 0.15
N MET A 242 -9.34 17.12 -0.86
CA MET A 242 -8.10 17.64 -1.45
C MET A 242 -7.38 18.63 -0.54
N ALA A 243 -8.10 19.35 0.32
CA ALA A 243 -7.54 20.27 1.31
C ALA A 243 -6.96 19.57 2.54
N ALA A 244 -7.38 18.32 2.82
CA ALA A 244 -6.94 17.59 3.99
C ALA A 244 -5.48 17.13 3.87
N ASP A 245 -4.73 17.32 4.96
CA ASP A 245 -3.36 16.81 5.12
C ASP A 245 -3.39 15.57 6.04
N PRO A 246 -3.12 14.37 5.53
CA PRO A 246 -3.12 13.15 6.35
C PRO A 246 -2.00 13.14 7.40
N ASP A 247 -0.89 13.84 7.13
CA ASP A 247 0.29 13.88 8.01
C ASP A 247 0.19 14.95 9.11
N LYS A 248 -0.89 15.74 9.12
CA LYS A 248 -1.09 16.77 10.14
C LYS A 248 -1.22 16.11 11.52
N GLN A 249 -0.28 16.38 12.41
CA GLN A 249 -0.37 15.92 13.78
C GLN A 249 -1.56 16.59 14.50
N PRO A 250 -2.26 15.87 15.39
CA PRO A 250 -3.24 16.50 16.26
C PRO A 250 -2.55 17.63 17.02
N ALA A 251 -3.23 18.77 17.15
CA ALA A 251 -2.74 19.84 17.99
C ALA A 251 -2.48 19.25 19.38
N VAL A 252 -1.28 19.39 19.91
CA VAL A 252 -0.96 19.00 21.28
C VAL A 252 -1.77 19.94 22.16
N ASP A 253 -2.92 19.47 22.64
CA ASP A 253 -3.72 20.16 23.62
C ASP A 253 -3.00 19.98 24.97
N ASP A 254 -2.35 21.04 25.44
CA ASP A 254 -1.58 21.10 26.69
C ASP A 254 -2.47 21.00 27.94
N SER A 255 -3.69 20.53 27.77
CA SER A 255 -4.68 20.34 28.84
C SER A 255 -5.32 18.96 28.78
N SER A 256 -4.63 17.88 29.19
CA SER A 256 -5.39 16.76 29.74
C SER A 256 -4.53 15.67 30.37
N GLU A 257 -4.38 15.72 31.65
CA GLU A 257 -4.59 14.50 32.44
C GLU A 257 -6.01 14.00 32.17
N ARG A 258 -6.19 13.01 31.31
CA ARG A 258 -7.45 12.26 31.19
C ARG A 258 -7.23 10.80 31.54
N SER A 259 -7.78 10.46 32.71
CA SER A 259 -8.08 9.14 33.25
C SER A 259 -8.58 8.16 32.19
N VAL A 260 -7.96 6.99 32.16
CA VAL A 260 -8.38 5.80 31.41
C VAL A 260 -9.77 5.36 31.87
N PRO A 261 -10.76 5.22 30.97
CA PRO A 261 -12.05 4.64 31.35
C PRO A 261 -11.93 3.12 31.51
N ALA A 262 -12.54 2.63 32.58
CA ALA A 262 -12.57 1.24 32.98
C ALA A 262 -13.25 0.34 31.92
N ARG A 263 -12.74 -0.88 31.82
CA ARG A 263 -13.22 -2.01 31.02
C ARG A 263 -14.74 -2.22 31.15
N PHE A 264 -15.44 -2.25 30.01
CA PHE A 264 -16.78 -2.81 29.95
C PHE A 264 -16.70 -4.34 29.89
N SER A 265 -17.30 -4.98 30.89
CA SER A 265 -17.51 -6.43 30.91
C SER A 265 -18.85 -6.71 30.20
N THR A 266 -18.78 -7.46 29.10
CA THR A 266 -19.94 -7.76 28.25
C THR A 266 -20.65 -9.00 28.80
N VAL A 267 -21.90 -8.84 29.21
CA VAL A 267 -22.85 -9.96 29.41
C VAL A 267 -23.58 -10.17 28.09
N VAL A 268 -23.30 -11.29 27.44
CA VAL A 268 -24.04 -11.72 26.23
C VAL A 268 -25.28 -12.48 26.66
N SER A 269 -26.46 -11.90 26.43
CA SER A 269 -27.74 -12.61 26.46
C SER A 269 -28.12 -12.98 25.02
N ARG A 270 -28.18 -14.28 24.73
CA ARG A 270 -28.69 -14.81 23.47
C ARG A 270 -30.21 -14.74 23.42
N THR A 271 -30.73 -14.05 22.43
CA THR A 271 -32.09 -14.25 21.95
C THR A 271 -32.04 -14.22 20.42
N THR A 272 -32.18 -15.38 19.81
CA THR A 272 -32.32 -15.54 18.36
C THR A 272 -33.74 -15.13 17.94
N THR A 273 -33.84 -14.06 17.16
CA THR A 273 -35.03 -13.77 16.35
C THR A 273 -34.57 -13.50 14.94
N GLU A 274 -34.95 -14.36 14.00
CA GLU A 274 -34.70 -14.18 12.57
C GLU A 274 -35.48 -12.95 12.09
N VAL A 275 -34.79 -12.02 11.45
CA VAL A 275 -35.39 -10.84 10.82
C VAL A 275 -35.28 -11.04 9.29
N PRO A 276 -36.37 -10.88 8.53
CA PRO A 276 -36.34 -11.02 7.07
C PRO A 276 -35.55 -9.90 6.43
N PHE A 277 -34.89 -10.21 5.34
CA PHE A 277 -33.96 -9.33 4.60
C PHE A 277 -34.63 -8.13 3.91
N TYR A 278 -35.97 -7.97 4.00
CA TYR A 278 -36.69 -6.83 3.43
C TYR A 278 -37.82 -6.35 4.32
N SER A 279 -37.75 -5.11 4.69
CA SER A 279 -38.91 -4.23 4.90
C SER A 279 -38.55 -2.83 4.43
#